data_f9a5185b7ec9ccada5c09f918654e281
#
_entry.id   f9a5185b7ec9ccada5c09f918654e281
#
_cell.length_a   1.000
_cell.length_b   1.000
_cell.length_c   1.000
_cell.angle_alpha   90.00
_cell.angle_beta   90.00
_cell.angle_gamma   90.00
#
_symmetry.space_group_name_H-M   'P 1'
#
loop_
_entity.id
_entity.type
_entity.pdbx_description
1 polymer ?
#
loop_
_entity_poly.entity_id
_entity_poly.type
_entity_poly.pdbx_seq_one_letter_code
_entity_poly.pdbx_strand_id
1 'polypeptide(L)'
;AMTAVTIYSVEGLAGLGGRLFLGLAADRLGAKPVLIAGLLVQAFAAGSYLFARDIDQFYAVAVVFGMAYGGVMPLYAVLAREYFGPAIMGTVFGAAAMVSSLGMALGPSLGGLIYDSFNDYQWLYIGAFMLGLGATAIAFAFPPQPSRLKLQPA
;
A
#
# COMPACT_ATOMS: atom_id res chain seq x y z
N ALA A 1 16.23 -5.66 -19.06
CA ALA A 1 16.34 -6.30 -17.73
C ALA A 1 16.94 -5.34 -16.70
N MET A 2 18.06 -4.67 -16.95
CA MET A 2 18.68 -3.74 -15.98
C MET A 2 17.78 -2.57 -15.59
N THR A 3 17.09 -1.95 -16.53
CA THR A 3 16.19 -0.82 -16.29
C THR A 3 15.05 -1.18 -15.33
N ALA A 4 14.47 -2.37 -15.43
CA ALA A 4 13.43 -2.81 -14.52
C ALA A 4 13.95 -2.97 -13.08
N VAL A 5 15.18 -3.47 -12.92
CA VAL A 5 15.82 -3.61 -11.60
C VAL A 5 16.09 -2.23 -10.98
N THR A 6 16.53 -1.25 -11.77
CA THR A 6 16.78 0.10 -11.25
C THR A 6 15.49 0.81 -10.86
N ILE A 7 14.41 0.66 -11.61
CA ILE A 7 13.08 1.20 -11.26
C ILE A 7 12.62 0.61 -9.91
N TYR A 8 12.73 -0.71 -9.74
CA TYR A 8 12.37 -1.37 -8.48
C TYR A 8 13.25 -0.92 -7.30
N SER A 9 14.54 -0.67 -7.54
CA SER A 9 15.44 -0.15 -6.51
C SER A 9 15.08 1.28 -6.09
N VAL A 10 14.71 2.12 -7.04
CA VAL A 10 14.23 3.50 -6.77
C VAL A 10 12.93 3.48 -5.98
N GLU A 11 11.99 2.59 -6.35
CA GLU A 11 10.75 2.37 -5.59
C GLU A 11 11.03 1.98 -4.13
N GLY A 12 11.96 1.05 -3.89
CA GLY A 12 12.36 0.62 -2.56
C GLY A 12 12.97 1.75 -1.73
N LEU A 13 13.86 2.56 -2.32
CA LEU A 13 14.45 3.73 -1.66
C LEU A 13 13.41 4.81 -1.36
N ALA A 14 12.52 5.09 -2.30
CA ALA A 14 11.40 6.01 -2.09
C ALA A 14 10.49 5.53 -0.95
N GLY A 15 10.31 4.22 -0.80
CA GLY A 15 9.56 3.61 0.29
C GLY A 15 10.12 3.91 1.68
N LEU A 16 11.45 4.05 1.83
CA LEU A 16 12.05 4.48 3.09
C LEU A 16 11.64 5.90 3.45
N GLY A 17 11.68 6.82 2.49
CA GLY A 17 11.18 8.19 2.66
C GLY A 17 9.69 8.22 3.02
N GLY A 18 8.90 7.38 2.36
CA GLY A 18 7.47 7.25 2.61
C GLY A 18 7.15 6.80 4.04
N ARG A 19 7.91 5.86 4.61
CA ARG A 19 7.74 5.42 6.01
C ARG A 19 7.89 6.56 7.00
N LEU A 20 8.92 7.40 6.82
CA LEU A 20 9.15 8.57 7.66
C LEU A 20 8.05 9.61 7.47
N PHE A 21 7.73 9.95 6.23
CA PHE A 21 6.77 11.01 5.90
C PHE A 21 5.36 10.66 6.38
N LEU A 22 4.84 9.46 6.01
CA LEU A 22 3.50 9.03 6.42
C LEU A 22 3.45 8.68 7.91
N GLY A 23 4.55 8.23 8.51
CA GLY A 23 4.65 8.04 9.95
C GLY A 23 4.48 9.35 10.71
N LEU A 24 5.25 10.38 10.36
CA LEU A 24 5.11 11.73 10.95
C LEU A 24 3.73 12.34 10.73
N ALA A 25 3.15 12.13 9.54
CA ALA A 25 1.79 12.56 9.26
C ALA A 25 0.76 11.84 10.15
N ALA A 26 0.93 10.52 10.36
CA ALA A 26 0.05 9.73 11.20
C ALA A 26 0.14 10.12 12.69
N ASP A 27 1.31 10.53 13.17
CA ASP A 27 1.48 11.04 14.54
C ASP A 27 0.68 12.32 14.78
N ARG A 28 0.50 13.14 13.75
CA ARG A 28 -0.22 14.43 13.84
C ARG A 28 -1.70 14.30 13.50
N LEU A 29 -2.04 13.57 12.46
CA LEU A 29 -3.38 13.51 11.87
C LEU A 29 -4.16 12.26 12.30
N GLY A 30 -3.46 11.27 12.87
CA GLY A 30 -4.01 9.95 13.15
C GLY A 30 -3.70 8.94 12.04
N ALA A 31 -3.60 7.66 12.42
CA ALA A 31 -3.18 6.61 11.48
C ALA A 31 -4.23 6.31 10.40
N LYS A 32 -5.52 6.34 10.74
CA LYS A 32 -6.60 6.01 9.79
C LYS A 32 -6.68 6.97 8.60
N PRO A 33 -6.80 8.31 8.77
CA PRO A 33 -6.88 9.22 7.64
C PRO A 33 -5.62 9.21 6.78
N VAL A 34 -4.45 9.04 7.39
CA VAL A 34 -3.19 8.95 6.65
C VAL A 34 -3.09 7.63 5.87
N LEU A 35 -3.57 6.52 6.43
CA LEU A 35 -3.67 5.24 5.71
C LEU A 35 -4.57 5.39 4.47
N ILE A 36 -5.75 5.97 4.63
CA ILE A 36 -6.70 6.18 3.52
C ILE A 36 -6.06 7.03 2.41
N ALA A 37 -5.42 8.14 2.79
CA ALA A 37 -4.71 8.99 1.83
C ALA A 37 -3.58 8.24 1.11
N GLY A 38 -2.78 7.45 1.86
CA GLY A 38 -1.71 6.63 1.29
C GLY A 38 -2.22 5.57 0.32
N LEU A 39 -3.32 4.89 0.66
CA LEU A 39 -3.97 3.90 -0.22
C LEU A 39 -4.51 4.53 -1.50
N LEU A 40 -5.11 5.73 -1.41
CA LEU A 40 -5.54 6.48 -2.59
C LEU A 40 -4.37 6.83 -3.49
N VAL A 41 -3.31 7.40 -2.94
CA VAL A 41 -2.10 7.75 -3.71
C VAL A 41 -1.52 6.50 -4.37
N GLN A 42 -1.46 5.38 -3.65
CA GLN A 42 -0.97 4.10 -4.18
C GLN A 42 -1.85 3.58 -5.33
N ALA A 43 -3.17 3.65 -5.19
CA ALA A 43 -4.11 3.23 -6.24
C ALA A 43 -3.93 4.09 -7.50
N PHE A 44 -3.92 5.41 -7.36
CA PHE A 44 -3.71 6.31 -8.50
C PHE A 44 -2.34 6.16 -9.13
N ALA A 45 -1.28 5.96 -8.34
CA ALA A 45 0.05 5.66 -8.87
C ALA A 45 0.06 4.36 -9.69
N ALA A 46 -0.58 3.28 -9.19
CA ALA A 46 -0.72 2.04 -9.95
C ALA A 46 -1.49 2.24 -11.27
N GLY A 47 -2.57 3.03 -11.24
CA GLY A 47 -3.33 3.40 -12.45
C GLY A 47 -2.52 4.27 -13.43
N SER A 48 -1.60 5.08 -12.94
CA SER A 48 -0.77 5.96 -13.78
C SER A 48 0.21 5.19 -14.68
N TYR A 49 0.54 3.94 -14.33
CA TYR A 49 1.34 3.09 -15.23
C TYR A 49 0.65 2.83 -16.59
N LEU A 50 -0.67 2.95 -16.67
CA LEU A 50 -1.41 2.87 -17.95
C LEU A 50 -1.01 3.97 -18.95
N PHE A 51 -0.59 5.10 -18.44
CA PHE A 51 -0.27 6.28 -19.24
C PHE A 51 1.24 6.48 -19.42
N ALA A 52 2.06 5.74 -18.66
CA ALA A 52 3.51 5.83 -18.73
C ALA A 52 4.01 5.22 -20.06
N ARG A 53 4.69 6.04 -20.87
CA ARG A 53 5.25 5.63 -22.14
C ARG A 53 6.77 5.75 -22.18
N ASP A 54 7.32 6.65 -21.39
CA ASP A 54 8.74 6.93 -21.31
C ASP A 54 9.34 6.42 -20.00
N ILE A 55 10.62 6.07 -20.03
CA ILE A 55 11.34 5.55 -18.86
C ILE A 55 11.27 6.53 -17.68
N ASP A 56 11.38 7.82 -17.93
CA ASP A 56 11.31 8.85 -16.88
C ASP A 56 9.96 8.88 -16.18
N GLN A 57 8.87 8.63 -16.92
CA GLN A 57 7.52 8.51 -16.37
C GLN A 57 7.40 7.27 -15.46
N PHE A 58 8.01 6.15 -15.87
CA PHE A 58 8.06 4.97 -15.02
C PHE A 58 8.80 5.22 -13.71
N TYR A 59 9.93 5.94 -13.74
CA TYR A 59 10.65 6.32 -12.53
C TYR A 59 9.81 7.26 -11.63
N ALA A 60 9.14 8.25 -12.22
CA ALA A 60 8.30 9.17 -11.46
C ALA A 60 7.16 8.42 -10.74
N VAL A 61 6.47 7.53 -11.45
CA VAL A 61 5.40 6.70 -10.88
C VAL A 61 5.96 5.77 -9.80
N ALA A 62 7.13 5.15 -10.02
CA ALA A 62 7.77 4.27 -9.06
C ALA A 62 8.12 5.00 -7.74
N VAL A 63 8.58 6.25 -7.81
CA VAL A 63 8.84 7.07 -6.62
C VAL A 63 7.54 7.32 -5.84
N VAL A 64 6.48 7.76 -6.51
CA VAL A 64 5.19 8.05 -5.87
C VAL A 64 4.58 6.78 -5.27
N PHE A 65 4.56 5.70 -6.05
CA PHE A 65 4.05 4.40 -5.60
C PHE A 65 4.87 3.86 -4.43
N GLY A 66 6.19 3.89 -4.52
CA GLY A 66 7.10 3.43 -3.48
C GLY A 66 6.94 4.20 -2.18
N MET A 67 6.83 5.53 -2.23
CA MET A 67 6.55 6.35 -1.05
C MET A 67 5.21 5.99 -0.40
N ALA A 68 4.16 5.86 -1.18
CA ALA A 68 2.84 5.50 -0.67
C ALA A 68 2.85 4.08 -0.08
N TYR A 69 3.34 3.09 -0.83
CA TYR A 69 3.42 1.69 -0.41
C TYR A 69 4.27 1.51 0.86
N GLY A 70 5.48 2.08 0.86
CA GLY A 70 6.39 1.99 2.00
C GLY A 70 5.80 2.64 3.26
N GLY A 71 5.13 3.77 3.12
CA GLY A 71 4.53 4.50 4.24
C GLY A 71 3.24 3.89 4.78
N VAL A 72 2.44 3.23 3.94
CA VAL A 72 1.20 2.55 4.35
C VAL A 72 1.48 1.30 5.19
N MET A 73 2.56 0.57 4.92
CA MET A 73 2.88 -0.68 5.60
C MET A 73 2.93 -0.58 7.13
N PRO A 74 3.68 0.35 7.75
CA PRO A 74 3.70 0.48 9.20
C PRO A 74 2.36 0.95 9.79
N LEU A 75 1.53 1.65 9.02
CA LEU A 75 0.24 2.14 9.49
C LEU A 75 -0.77 1.01 9.75
N TYR A 76 -0.67 -0.10 9.02
CA TYR A 76 -1.47 -1.29 9.32
C TYR A 76 -1.18 -1.83 10.73
N ALA A 77 0.09 -1.80 11.15
CA ALA A 77 0.49 -2.22 12.48
C ALA A 77 -0.08 -1.30 13.56
N VAL A 78 -0.01 0.00 13.33
CA VAL A 78 -0.57 0.99 14.25
C VAL A 78 -2.06 0.81 14.40
N LEU A 79 -2.80 0.69 13.31
CA LEU A 79 -4.24 0.49 13.33
C LEU A 79 -4.64 -0.85 13.95
N ALA A 80 -3.95 -1.94 13.62
CA ALA A 80 -4.21 -3.23 14.22
C ALA A 80 -4.07 -3.15 15.77
N ARG A 81 -3.06 -2.45 16.26
CA ARG A 81 -2.87 -2.24 17.69
C ARG A 81 -3.97 -1.39 18.31
N GLU A 82 -4.44 -0.36 17.61
CA GLU A 82 -5.50 0.52 18.10
C GLU A 82 -6.87 -0.16 18.15
N TYR A 83 -7.18 -1.03 17.18
CA TYR A 83 -8.47 -1.72 17.12
C TYR A 83 -8.53 -2.99 17.96
N PHE A 84 -7.46 -3.77 17.99
CA PHE A 84 -7.45 -5.10 18.60
C PHE A 84 -6.67 -5.17 19.92
N GLY A 85 -5.91 -4.14 20.26
CA GLY A 85 -5.08 -4.10 21.44
C GLY A 85 -3.83 -4.99 21.34
N PRO A 86 -2.91 -4.92 22.32
CA PRO A 86 -1.63 -5.63 22.26
C PRO A 86 -1.74 -7.14 22.49
N ALA A 87 -2.80 -7.62 23.16
CA ALA A 87 -2.91 -9.01 23.60
C ALA A 87 -2.98 -10.03 22.45
N ILE A 88 -3.61 -9.67 21.32
CA ILE A 88 -3.83 -10.57 20.19
C ILE A 88 -3.06 -10.16 18.93
N MET A 89 -2.08 -9.25 19.06
CA MET A 89 -1.31 -8.72 17.93
C MET A 89 -0.64 -9.81 17.09
N GLY A 90 -0.09 -10.85 17.73
CA GLY A 90 0.53 -11.97 17.02
C GLY A 90 -0.45 -12.67 16.08
N THR A 91 -1.66 -12.94 16.53
CA THR A 91 -2.70 -13.58 15.71
C THR A 91 -3.16 -12.68 14.58
N VAL A 92 -3.39 -11.40 14.85
CA VAL A 92 -3.82 -10.41 13.84
C VAL A 92 -2.75 -10.24 12.74
N PHE A 93 -1.48 -10.09 13.15
CA PHE A 93 -0.38 -10.00 12.20
C PHE A 93 -0.14 -11.29 11.43
N GLY A 94 -0.24 -12.43 12.08
CA GLY A 94 -0.11 -13.73 11.43
C GLY A 94 -1.19 -13.93 10.36
N ALA A 95 -2.43 -13.62 10.67
CA ALA A 95 -3.53 -13.69 9.69
C ALA A 95 -3.34 -12.70 8.54
N ALA A 96 -2.97 -11.45 8.83
CA ALA A 96 -2.70 -10.45 7.80
C ALA A 96 -1.52 -10.85 6.90
N ALA A 97 -0.44 -11.38 7.49
CA ALA A 97 0.74 -11.86 6.74
C ALA A 97 0.39 -13.05 5.85
N MET A 98 -0.45 -13.97 6.31
CA MET A 98 -0.92 -15.11 5.51
C MET A 98 -1.69 -14.64 4.28
N VAL A 99 -2.65 -13.74 4.43
CA VAL A 99 -3.42 -13.18 3.31
C VAL A 99 -2.52 -12.40 2.35
N SER A 100 -1.58 -11.59 2.89
CA SER A 100 -0.62 -10.83 2.08
C SER A 100 0.30 -11.75 1.27
N SER A 101 0.77 -12.85 1.88
CA SER A 101 1.62 -13.83 1.20
C SER A 101 0.90 -14.52 0.05
N LEU A 102 -0.40 -14.82 0.19
CA LEU A 102 -1.21 -15.33 -0.91
C LEU A 102 -1.29 -14.32 -2.07
N GLY A 103 -1.50 -13.03 -1.76
CA GLY A 103 -1.49 -11.99 -2.77
C GLY A 103 -0.14 -11.86 -3.49
N MET A 104 0.97 -11.92 -2.76
CA MET A 104 2.32 -11.89 -3.31
C MET A 104 2.63 -13.11 -4.19
N ALA A 105 2.13 -14.30 -3.83
CA ALA A 105 2.32 -15.51 -4.63
C ALA A 105 1.48 -15.49 -5.91
N LEU A 106 0.23 -15.01 -5.83
CA LEU A 106 -0.69 -14.97 -6.96
C LEU A 106 -0.38 -13.82 -7.93
N GLY A 107 0.15 -12.69 -7.45
CA GLY A 107 0.39 -11.50 -8.25
C GLY A 107 1.23 -11.76 -9.51
N PRO A 108 2.44 -12.29 -9.41
CA PRO A 108 3.29 -12.58 -10.57
C PRO A 108 2.66 -13.60 -11.52
N SER A 109 2.00 -14.63 -10.97
CA SER A 109 1.35 -15.67 -11.77
C SER A 109 0.17 -15.10 -12.58
N LEU A 110 -0.67 -14.29 -11.97
CA LEU A 110 -1.77 -13.60 -12.65
C LEU A 110 -1.25 -12.58 -13.67
N GLY A 111 -0.17 -11.86 -13.34
CA GLY A 111 0.48 -10.93 -14.25
C GLY A 111 1.00 -11.63 -15.52
N GLY A 112 1.63 -12.80 -15.36
CA GLY A 112 2.08 -13.63 -16.48
C GLY A 112 0.90 -14.11 -17.33
N LEU A 113 -0.15 -14.68 -16.72
CA LEU A 113 -1.34 -15.14 -17.43
C LEU A 113 -2.06 -14.01 -18.21
N ILE A 114 -2.13 -12.81 -17.63
CA ILE A 114 -2.71 -11.64 -18.31
C ILE A 114 -1.87 -11.30 -19.53
N TYR A 115 -0.55 -11.24 -19.38
CA TYR A 115 0.33 -10.94 -20.50
C TYR A 115 0.26 -12.00 -21.60
N ASP A 116 0.27 -13.27 -21.24
CA ASP A 116 0.18 -14.38 -22.20
C ASP A 116 -1.16 -14.39 -22.95
N SER A 117 -2.25 -13.92 -22.31
CA SER A 117 -3.59 -13.90 -22.90
C SER A 117 -3.85 -12.68 -23.79
N PHE A 118 -3.35 -11.50 -23.38
CA PHE A 118 -3.67 -10.22 -24.02
C PHE A 118 -2.46 -9.56 -24.68
N ASN A 119 -1.25 -10.10 -24.49
CA ASN A 119 0.03 -9.54 -24.95
C ASN A 119 0.24 -8.08 -24.50
N ASP A 120 -0.38 -7.71 -23.37
CA ASP A 120 -0.36 -6.37 -22.79
C ASP A 120 -0.58 -6.43 -21.28
N TYR A 121 0.00 -5.48 -20.54
CA TYR A 121 -0.15 -5.34 -19.08
C TYR A 121 -1.29 -4.38 -18.67
N GLN A 122 -2.03 -3.80 -19.60
CA GLN A 122 -3.08 -2.81 -19.30
C GLN A 122 -4.11 -3.36 -18.30
N TRP A 123 -4.57 -4.59 -18.51
CA TRP A 123 -5.52 -5.24 -17.61
C TRP A 123 -4.98 -5.47 -16.20
N LEU A 124 -3.67 -5.69 -16.07
CA LEU A 124 -3.01 -5.82 -14.78
C LEU A 124 -3.04 -4.49 -14.02
N TYR A 125 -2.71 -3.38 -14.69
CA TYR A 125 -2.75 -2.05 -14.07
C TYR A 125 -4.17 -1.60 -13.72
N ILE A 126 -5.15 -1.87 -14.57
CA ILE A 126 -6.57 -1.63 -14.28
C ILE A 126 -7.00 -2.43 -13.05
N GLY A 127 -6.68 -3.71 -13.00
CA GLY A 127 -6.97 -4.58 -11.86
C GLY A 127 -6.32 -4.08 -10.56
N ALA A 128 -5.04 -3.68 -10.61
CA ALA A 128 -4.33 -3.13 -9.47
C ALA A 128 -4.95 -1.81 -8.97
N PHE A 129 -5.36 -0.94 -9.90
CA PHE A 129 -6.08 0.30 -9.57
C PHE A 129 -7.42 0.02 -8.86
N MET A 130 -8.22 -0.88 -9.42
CA MET A 130 -9.52 -1.25 -8.85
C MET A 130 -9.38 -1.91 -7.47
N LEU A 131 -8.38 -2.79 -7.29
CA LEU A 131 -8.08 -3.38 -5.98
C LEU A 131 -7.64 -2.32 -4.97
N GLY A 132 -6.84 -1.35 -5.38
CA GLY A 132 -6.43 -0.22 -4.54
C GLY A 132 -7.61 0.64 -4.09
N LEU A 133 -8.55 0.93 -5.00
CA LEU A 133 -9.80 1.63 -4.66
C LEU A 133 -10.67 0.80 -3.72
N GLY A 134 -10.77 -0.52 -3.94
CA GLY A 134 -11.47 -1.43 -3.04
C GLY A 134 -10.88 -1.43 -1.63
N ALA A 135 -9.55 -1.50 -1.52
CA ALA A 135 -8.85 -1.41 -0.24
C ALA A 135 -9.12 -0.07 0.46
N THR A 136 -9.13 1.03 -0.29
CA THR A 136 -9.46 2.35 0.22
C THR A 136 -10.91 2.43 0.73
N ALA A 137 -11.86 1.88 -0.02
CA ALA A 137 -13.27 1.83 0.38
C ALA A 137 -13.45 1.02 1.69
N ILE A 138 -12.75 -0.11 1.82
CA ILE A 138 -12.74 -0.89 3.05
C ILE A 138 -12.16 -0.07 4.21
N ALA A 139 -11.05 0.64 3.99
CA ALA A 139 -10.44 1.48 5.02
C ALA A 139 -11.37 2.63 5.48
N PHE A 140 -12.17 3.18 4.57
CA PHE A 140 -13.23 4.14 4.93
C PHE A 140 -14.33 3.51 5.79
N ALA A 141 -14.74 2.30 5.46
CA ALA A 141 -15.81 1.59 6.16
C ALA A 141 -15.43 1.16 7.59
N PHE A 142 -14.15 1.14 7.95
CA PHE A 142 -13.71 0.87 9.31
C PHE A 142 -14.31 1.88 10.30
N PRO A 143 -14.67 1.44 11.53
CA PRO A 143 -15.19 2.35 12.56
C PRO A 143 -14.19 3.47 12.88
N PRO A 144 -14.67 4.60 13.46
CA PRO A 144 -13.77 5.64 13.95
C PRO A 144 -12.78 5.09 14.94
N GLN A 145 -11.54 5.62 14.93
CA GLN A 145 -10.53 5.21 15.90
C GLN A 145 -11.04 5.46 17.33
N PRO A 146 -10.82 4.52 18.28
CA PRO A 146 -11.07 4.76 19.68
C PRO A 146 -10.28 6.00 20.11
N SER A 147 -10.98 7.02 20.62
CA SER A 147 -10.32 8.28 21.00
C SER A 147 -9.21 8.01 22.02
N ARG A 148 -8.01 8.53 21.76
CA ARG A 148 -6.82 8.41 22.62
C ARG A 148 -7.05 8.89 24.07
N LEU A 149 -8.12 9.65 24.32
CA LEU A 149 -8.52 10.16 25.62
C LEU A 149 -8.96 9.08 26.64
N LYS A 150 -9.24 7.86 26.22
CA LYS A 150 -9.66 6.78 27.12
C LYS A 150 -8.52 5.90 27.66
N LEU A 151 -7.28 6.19 27.32
CA LEU A 151 -6.12 5.38 27.70
C LEU A 151 -5.14 6.10 28.65
N GLN A 152 -5.52 7.24 29.24
CA GLN A 152 -4.79 7.78 30.39
C GLN A 152 -5.34 7.11 31.66
N PRO A 153 -4.59 6.21 32.27
CA PRO A 153 -4.90 5.81 33.66
C PRO A 153 -4.68 7.03 34.56
N ALA A 154 -5.62 7.24 35.47
CA ALA A 154 -5.52 8.20 36.55
C ALA A 154 -4.34 7.90 37.46
#